data_3a90b78c7b420a865e993cb22050a932
#
_entry.id   3a90b78c7b420a865e993cb22050a932
#
_cell.length_a   1.000
_cell.length_b   1.000
_cell.length_c   1.000
_cell.angle_alpha   90.00
_cell.angle_beta   90.00
_cell.angle_gamma   90.00
#
_symmetry.space_group_name_H-M   'P 1'
#
loop_
_entity.id
_entity.type
_entity.pdbx_description
1 polymer ?
#
loop_
_entity_poly.entity_id
_entity_poly.type
_entity_poly.pdbx_seq_one_letter_code
_entity_poly.pdbx_strand_id
1 'polypeptide(L)'
;MNIVIVGLGVIGGSFAMGLKEAGYNNVFGVDVDEHTLTKAKSLGLIKEGCKTGESFFKEADLTILAIYPKLVKKFIEDNKENFKP
;
A
#
# COMPACT_ATOMS: atom_id res chain seq x y z
N MET A 1 -7.74 -7.18 10.01
CA MET A 1 -7.62 -5.78 9.48
C MET A 1 -6.90 -5.81 8.15
N ASN A 2 -7.50 -5.19 7.14
CA ASN A 2 -6.88 -5.06 5.82
C ASN A 2 -6.13 -3.72 5.76
N ILE A 3 -4.85 -3.78 5.47
CA ILE A 3 -3.98 -2.60 5.42
C ILE A 3 -3.41 -2.45 4.02
N VAL A 4 -3.53 -1.25 3.47
CA VAL A 4 -2.97 -0.93 2.15
C VAL A 4 -1.86 0.11 2.32
N ILE A 5 -0.70 -0.18 1.74
CA ILE A 5 0.44 0.74 1.74
C ILE A 5 0.63 1.24 0.31
N VAL A 6 0.53 2.54 0.12
CA VAL A 6 0.78 3.19 -1.16
C VAL A 6 2.21 3.71 -1.18
N GLY A 7 3.01 3.20 -2.10
CA GLY A 7 4.43 3.50 -2.18
C GLY A 7 5.26 2.55 -1.34
N LEU A 8 5.92 1.59 -2.00
CA LEU A 8 6.73 0.56 -1.33
C LEU A 8 8.23 0.82 -1.43
N GLY A 9 8.63 2.09 -1.49
CA GLY A 9 10.03 2.48 -1.43
C GLY A 9 10.59 2.24 -0.03
N VAL A 10 11.61 3.01 0.34
CA VAL A 10 12.30 2.81 1.62
C VAL A 10 11.34 2.91 2.82
N ILE A 11 10.52 3.95 2.86
CA ILE A 11 9.60 4.17 3.98
C ILE A 11 8.47 3.15 3.99
N GLY A 12 7.81 2.97 2.83
CA GLY A 12 6.70 2.02 2.72
C GLY A 12 7.13 0.59 2.99
N GLY A 13 8.32 0.20 2.51
CA GLY A 13 8.89 -1.11 2.79
C GLY A 13 9.17 -1.33 4.26
N SER A 14 9.64 -0.29 4.96
CA SER A 14 9.88 -0.36 6.41
C SER A 14 8.58 -0.55 7.19
N PHE A 15 7.51 0.15 6.80
CA PHE A 15 6.19 -0.06 7.39
C PHE A 15 5.70 -1.48 7.18
N ALA A 16 5.82 -2.00 5.96
CA ALA A 16 5.39 -3.36 5.64
C ALA A 16 6.13 -4.39 6.49
N MET A 17 7.43 -4.21 6.66
CA MET A 17 8.24 -5.10 7.49
C MET A 17 7.80 -5.06 8.96
N GLY A 18 7.57 -3.85 9.50
CA GLY A 18 7.10 -3.69 10.87
C GLY A 18 5.74 -4.34 11.10
N LEU A 19 4.82 -4.19 10.14
CA LEU A 19 3.51 -4.81 10.22
C LEU A 19 3.60 -6.33 10.18
N LYS A 20 4.48 -6.87 9.34
CA LYS A 20 4.71 -8.31 9.27
C LYS A 20 5.21 -8.85 10.61
N GLU A 21 6.20 -8.17 11.20
CA GLU A 21 6.75 -8.57 12.51
C GLU A 21 5.71 -8.48 13.62
N ALA A 22 4.76 -7.54 13.49
CA ALA A 22 3.66 -7.39 14.46
C ALA A 22 2.52 -8.38 14.24
N GLY A 23 2.60 -9.23 13.22
CA GLY A 23 1.62 -10.27 12.97
C GLY A 23 0.48 -9.90 12.03
N TYR A 24 0.54 -8.77 11.37
CA TYR A 24 -0.47 -8.38 10.37
C TYR A 24 -0.18 -9.08 9.04
N ASN A 25 -1.10 -9.93 8.59
CA ASN A 25 -0.92 -10.73 7.39
C ASN A 25 -1.67 -10.23 6.17
N ASN A 26 -2.65 -9.34 6.36
CA ASN A 26 -3.45 -8.79 5.26
C ASN A 26 -2.95 -7.40 4.89
N VAL A 27 -1.72 -7.34 4.40
CA VAL A 27 -1.07 -6.11 3.94
C VAL A 27 -0.98 -6.15 2.42
N PHE A 28 -1.48 -5.11 1.78
CA PHE A 28 -1.50 -4.97 0.33
C PHE A 28 -0.66 -3.77 -0.08
N GLY A 29 0.03 -3.87 -1.21
CA GLY A 29 0.90 -2.81 -1.68
C GLY A 29 0.39 -2.19 -2.97
N VAL A 30 0.54 -0.87 -3.09
CA VAL A 30 0.26 -0.13 -4.32
C VAL A 30 1.52 0.63 -4.71
N ASP A 31 2.04 0.37 -5.91
CA ASP A 31 3.22 1.04 -6.42
C ASP A 31 3.20 0.97 -7.95
N VAL A 32 3.62 2.05 -8.60
CA VAL A 32 3.70 2.07 -10.07
C VAL A 32 4.83 1.21 -10.61
N ASP A 33 5.83 0.93 -9.77
CA ASP A 33 6.97 0.09 -10.15
C ASP A 33 6.66 -1.37 -9.87
N GLU A 34 6.43 -2.12 -10.94
CA GLU A 34 6.11 -3.53 -10.88
C GLU A 34 7.22 -4.37 -10.24
N HIS A 35 8.47 -4.00 -10.47
CA HIS A 35 9.61 -4.68 -9.87
C HIS A 35 9.60 -4.58 -8.35
N THR A 36 9.26 -3.40 -7.83
CA THR A 36 9.13 -3.16 -6.40
C THR A 36 8.02 -4.03 -5.80
N LEU A 37 6.88 -4.12 -6.47
CA LEU A 37 5.76 -4.96 -6.03
C LEU A 37 6.16 -6.44 -6.00
N THR A 38 6.81 -6.91 -7.04
CA THR A 38 7.24 -8.31 -7.15
C THR A 38 8.21 -8.66 -6.02
N LYS A 39 9.18 -7.79 -5.76
CA LYS A 39 10.15 -7.99 -4.70
C LYS A 39 9.49 -8.02 -3.32
N ALA A 40 8.59 -7.08 -3.05
CA ALA A 40 7.89 -7.02 -1.76
C ALA A 40 7.04 -8.28 -1.55
N LYS A 41 6.37 -8.76 -2.59
CA LYS A 41 5.58 -9.98 -2.49
C LYS A 41 6.47 -11.20 -2.25
N SER A 42 7.60 -11.30 -2.94
CA SER A 42 8.53 -12.43 -2.78
C SER A 42 9.15 -12.48 -1.38
N LEU A 43 9.31 -11.32 -0.74
CA LEU A 43 9.82 -11.22 0.63
C LEU A 43 8.73 -11.43 1.68
N GLY A 44 7.47 -11.63 1.25
CA GLY A 44 6.35 -11.83 2.16
C GLY A 44 5.91 -10.56 2.87
N LEU A 45 6.30 -9.38 2.38
CA LEU A 45 5.96 -8.11 2.99
C LEU A 45 4.54 -7.67 2.65
N ILE A 46 4.04 -8.08 1.49
CA ILE A 46 2.67 -7.82 1.05
C ILE A 46 2.04 -9.13 0.58
N LYS A 47 0.72 -9.24 0.77
CA LYS A 47 -0.05 -10.39 0.30
C LYS A 47 -0.30 -10.30 -1.20
N GLU A 48 -0.68 -9.11 -1.67
CA GLU A 48 -0.90 -8.81 -3.08
C GLU A 48 -0.45 -7.38 -3.37
N GLY A 49 -0.12 -7.10 -4.63
CA GLY A 49 0.27 -5.79 -5.08
C GLY A 49 -0.51 -5.36 -6.32
N CYS A 50 -0.65 -4.06 -6.50
CA CYS A 50 -1.34 -3.50 -7.65
C CYS A 50 -0.77 -2.12 -7.98
N LYS A 51 -0.79 -1.77 -9.26
CA LYS A 51 -0.29 -0.46 -9.69
C LYS A 51 -1.27 0.67 -9.35
N THR A 52 -2.56 0.42 -9.41
CA THR A 52 -3.59 1.44 -9.15
C THR A 52 -4.28 1.27 -7.80
N GLY A 53 -4.43 0.04 -7.32
CA GLY A 53 -4.95 -0.26 -6.00
C GLY A 53 -6.41 0.04 -5.74
N GLU A 54 -7.20 0.39 -6.76
CA GLU A 54 -8.60 0.81 -6.58
C GLU A 54 -9.44 -0.21 -5.83
N SER A 55 -9.29 -1.49 -6.17
CA SER A 55 -10.03 -2.56 -5.50
C SER A 55 -9.59 -2.76 -4.06
N PHE A 56 -8.34 -2.49 -3.75
CA PHE A 56 -7.81 -2.61 -2.38
C PHE A 56 -8.39 -1.54 -1.46
N PHE A 57 -8.52 -0.31 -1.95
CA PHE A 57 -8.96 0.81 -1.11
C PHE A 57 -10.36 0.61 -0.55
N LYS A 58 -11.24 -0.01 -1.30
CA LYS A 58 -12.62 -0.26 -0.85
C LYS A 58 -12.67 -1.23 0.32
N GLU A 59 -11.71 -2.14 0.38
CA GLU A 59 -11.62 -3.16 1.43
C GLU A 59 -10.69 -2.78 2.58
N ALA A 60 -9.95 -1.67 2.42
CA ALA A 60 -8.93 -1.28 3.39
C ALA A 60 -9.52 -0.68 4.65
N ASP A 61 -9.11 -1.21 5.79
CA ASP A 61 -9.41 -0.62 7.10
C ASP A 61 -8.43 0.52 7.42
N LEU A 62 -7.22 0.45 6.86
CA LEU A 62 -6.20 1.46 7.03
C LEU A 62 -5.42 1.60 5.72
N THR A 63 -5.25 2.83 5.26
CA THR A 63 -4.43 3.13 4.08
C THR A 63 -3.28 4.05 4.50
N ILE A 64 -2.06 3.61 4.22
CA ILE A 64 -0.84 4.36 4.55
C ILE A 64 -0.26 4.93 3.25
N LEU A 65 -0.10 6.26 3.20
CA LEU A 65 0.47 6.94 2.04
C LEU A 65 1.94 7.23 2.29
N ALA A 66 2.82 6.43 1.68
CA ALA A 66 4.28 6.55 1.81
C ALA A 66 4.89 7.10 0.52
N ILE A 67 4.32 8.20 0.02
CA ILE A 67 4.74 8.87 -1.21
C ILE A 67 5.14 10.31 -0.90
N TYR A 68 5.75 11.01 -1.87
CA TYR A 68 6.15 12.39 -1.66
C TYR A 68 4.95 13.28 -1.32
N PRO A 69 5.09 14.20 -0.35
CA PRO A 69 3.97 15.05 0.09
C PRO A 69 3.24 15.77 -1.03
N LYS A 70 3.96 16.24 -2.05
CA LYS A 70 3.33 16.92 -3.20
C LYS A 70 2.42 16.02 -4.03
N LEU A 71 2.59 14.69 -3.92
CA LEU A 71 1.77 13.73 -4.64
C LEU A 71 0.57 13.25 -3.83
N VAL A 72 0.58 13.46 -2.52
CA VAL A 72 -0.47 12.96 -1.62
C VAL A 72 -1.82 13.58 -1.96
N LYS A 73 -1.86 14.91 -2.12
CA LYS A 73 -3.09 15.61 -2.44
C LYS A 73 -3.72 15.11 -3.73
N LYS A 74 -2.91 15.00 -4.78
CA LYS A 74 -3.37 14.50 -6.07
C LYS A 74 -3.87 13.07 -5.96
N PHE A 75 -3.13 12.22 -5.24
CA PHE A 75 -3.51 10.83 -5.05
C PHE A 75 -4.87 10.71 -4.36
N ILE A 76 -5.09 11.49 -3.31
CA ILE A 76 -6.36 11.47 -2.58
C ILE A 76 -7.50 11.94 -3.47
N GLU A 77 -7.31 13.02 -4.23
CA GLU A 77 -8.32 13.56 -5.15
C GLU A 77 -8.69 12.54 -6.22
N ASP A 78 -7.69 11.86 -6.79
CA ASP A 78 -7.91 10.87 -7.85
C ASP A 78 -8.63 9.61 -7.35
N ASN A 79 -8.51 9.30 -6.06
CA ASN A 79 -9.00 8.05 -5.49
C ASN A 79 -10.08 8.23 -4.42
N LYS A 80 -10.53 9.44 -4.15
CA LYS A 80 -11.45 9.72 -3.04
C LYS A 80 -12.72 8.89 -3.04
N GLU A 81 -13.18 8.45 -4.21
CA GLU A 81 -14.37 7.62 -4.32
C GLU A 81 -14.09 6.15 -4.01
N ASN A 82 -12.81 5.75 -3.95
CA ASN A 82 -12.40 4.38 -3.71
C ASN A 82 -12.14 4.09 -2.23
N PHE A 83 -11.99 5.13 -1.41
CA PHE A 83 -11.75 4.94 0.01
C PHE A 83 -13.06 4.68 0.76
N LYS A 84 -12.95 3.95 1.87
CA LYS A 84 -14.09 3.80 2.78
C LYS A 84 -14.48 5.16 3.36
N PRO A 85 -15.79 5.42 3.51
CA PRO A 85 -16.26 6.63 4.20
C PRO A 85 -15.75 6.70 5.63
#